data_c9cb94347bc6132948247720c55e6273
#
_entry.id   c9cb94347bc6132948247720c55e6273
#
_cell.length_a   1.000
_cell.length_b   1.000
_cell.length_c   1.000
_cell.angle_alpha   90.00
_cell.angle_beta   90.00
_cell.angle_gamma   90.00
#
_symmetry.space_group_name_H-M   'P 1'
#
loop_
_entity.id
_entity.type
_entity.pdbx_description
1 polymer ?
#
loop_
_entity_poly.entity_id
_entity_poly.type
_entity_poly.pdbx_seq_one_letter_code
_entity_poly.pdbx_strand_id
1 'polypeptide(L)'
;PHPDALLVDYRVRSLETVTMLWEEAAPDIMGELLPYAPEDDPILHRMEFSPSALVMMHARMGTRPQWDLGQVKLSRVIGKNGKPVVNGITPGHRYAEGSYCPLELDPPGREIACARAEYVVWRAALAQLADEIWNLESFAPQQPAAAALPWTHDTERKPRILYEISRTQISLTISTRTAC
;
A
#
# COMPACT_ATOMS: atom_id res chain seq x y z
N PRO A 1 2.83 14.33 31.99
CA PRO A 1 2.05 13.93 30.79
C PRO A 1 0.67 13.49 31.22
N HIS A 2 -0.35 13.78 30.42
CA HIS A 2 -1.74 13.37 30.66
C HIS A 2 -1.82 11.82 30.63
N PRO A 3 -2.62 11.17 31.53
CA PRO A 3 -2.70 9.71 31.58
C PRO A 3 -3.15 9.10 30.24
N ASP A 4 -4.11 9.72 29.55
CA ASP A 4 -4.54 9.27 28.23
C ASP A 4 -3.38 9.30 27.20
N ALA A 5 -2.52 10.32 27.25
CA ALA A 5 -1.38 10.41 26.35
C ALA A 5 -0.36 9.29 26.60
N LEU A 6 -0.15 8.89 27.85
CA LEU A 6 0.72 7.76 28.18
C LEU A 6 0.13 6.43 27.71
N LEU A 7 -1.18 6.24 27.85
CA LEU A 7 -1.84 5.05 27.36
C LEU A 7 -1.79 4.94 25.83
N VAL A 8 -2.07 6.05 25.14
CA VAL A 8 -1.97 6.09 23.68
C VAL A 8 -0.52 5.81 23.21
N ASP A 9 0.50 6.46 23.81
CA ASP A 9 1.91 6.20 23.47
C ASP A 9 2.28 4.74 23.71
N TYR A 10 1.85 4.15 24.80
CA TYR A 10 2.08 2.73 25.08
C TYR A 10 1.44 1.83 24.01
N ARG A 11 0.18 2.09 23.66
CA ARG A 11 -0.54 1.31 22.65
C ARG A 11 0.09 1.44 21.25
N VAL A 12 0.47 2.65 20.86
CA VAL A 12 1.19 2.87 19.59
C VAL A 12 2.50 2.09 19.56
N ARG A 13 3.27 2.11 20.65
CA ARG A 13 4.55 1.36 20.74
C ARG A 13 4.36 -0.15 20.76
N SER A 14 3.19 -0.64 21.14
CA SER A 14 2.89 -2.07 21.14
C SER A 14 2.41 -2.60 19.78
N LEU A 15 2.23 -1.75 18.77
CA LEU A 15 1.92 -2.18 17.41
C LEU A 15 3.09 -2.97 16.82
N GLU A 16 2.79 -4.16 16.36
CA GLU A 16 3.80 -5.08 15.80
C GLU A 16 4.13 -4.79 14.33
N THR A 17 5.26 -5.30 13.89
CA THR A 17 5.68 -5.23 12.49
C THR A 17 4.69 -5.98 11.61
N VAL A 18 4.33 -5.39 10.48
CA VAL A 18 3.44 -5.96 9.48
C VAL A 18 4.25 -6.41 8.27
N THR A 19 4.07 -7.65 7.86
CA THR A 19 4.59 -8.16 6.59
C THR A 19 3.46 -8.18 5.57
N MET A 20 3.72 -7.60 4.40
CA MET A 20 2.82 -7.58 3.26
C MET A 20 3.43 -8.38 2.11
N LEU A 21 2.73 -9.41 1.65
CA LEU A 21 3.11 -10.21 0.50
C LEU A 21 2.50 -9.60 -0.77
N TRP A 22 3.35 -9.34 -1.76
CA TRP A 22 2.93 -8.65 -2.99
C TRP A 22 1.84 -9.39 -3.75
N GLU A 23 1.96 -10.70 -3.87
CA GLU A 23 0.99 -11.54 -4.58
C GLU A 23 -0.44 -11.37 -4.05
N GLU A 24 -0.58 -11.16 -2.74
CA GLU A 24 -1.87 -10.97 -2.08
C GLU A 24 -2.33 -9.52 -2.11
N ALA A 25 -1.38 -8.59 -1.96
CA ALA A 25 -1.65 -7.17 -1.78
C ALA A 25 -1.79 -6.40 -3.10
N ALA A 26 -1.15 -6.84 -4.17
CA ALA A 26 -1.10 -6.11 -5.44
C ALA A 26 -2.47 -5.70 -5.99
N PRO A 27 -3.53 -6.54 -5.96
CA PRO A 27 -4.84 -6.13 -6.44
C PRO A 27 -5.43 -4.92 -5.71
N ASP A 28 -5.26 -4.88 -4.40
CA ASP A 28 -5.76 -3.78 -3.57
C ASP A 28 -4.86 -2.54 -3.66
N ILE A 29 -3.55 -2.74 -3.70
CA ILE A 29 -2.57 -1.65 -3.79
C ILE A 29 -2.59 -0.99 -5.17
N MET A 30 -2.58 -1.76 -6.24
CA MET A 30 -2.54 -1.21 -7.59
C MET A 30 -3.92 -0.80 -8.10
N GLY A 31 -4.99 -1.50 -7.74
CA GLY A 31 -6.34 -1.21 -8.22
C GLY A 31 -6.41 -1.27 -9.75
N GLU A 32 -6.84 -0.19 -10.39
CA GLU A 32 -6.91 -0.08 -11.85
C GLU A 32 -5.55 -0.15 -12.56
N LEU A 33 -4.47 0.11 -11.83
CA LEU A 33 -3.10 0.04 -12.36
C LEU A 33 -2.51 -1.38 -12.30
N LEU A 34 -3.25 -2.37 -11.80
CA LEU A 34 -2.78 -3.74 -11.66
C LEU A 34 -2.16 -4.34 -12.94
N PRO A 35 -2.71 -4.09 -14.17
CA PRO A 35 -2.09 -4.60 -15.39
C PRO A 35 -0.66 -4.09 -15.67
N TYR A 36 -0.25 -3.04 -14.97
CA TYR A 36 1.07 -2.42 -15.08
C TYR A 36 1.90 -2.58 -13.81
N ALA A 37 1.46 -3.45 -12.90
CA ALA A 37 2.17 -3.74 -11.68
C ALA A 37 3.53 -4.38 -11.99
N PRO A 38 4.58 -4.06 -11.22
CA PRO A 38 5.85 -4.77 -11.33
C PRO A 38 5.68 -6.25 -10.96
N GLU A 39 5.96 -7.16 -11.91
CA GLU A 39 5.77 -8.61 -11.69
C GLU A 39 6.91 -9.22 -10.87
N ASP A 40 8.16 -8.85 -11.17
CA ASP A 40 9.37 -9.46 -10.60
C ASP A 40 10.20 -8.45 -9.78
N ASP A 41 9.56 -7.63 -8.96
CA ASP A 41 10.29 -6.66 -8.15
C ASP A 41 10.65 -7.27 -6.78
N PRO A 42 11.95 -7.51 -6.51
CA PRO A 42 12.38 -8.16 -5.26
C PRO A 42 12.05 -7.34 -4.01
N ILE A 43 11.89 -6.00 -4.14
CA ILE A 43 11.52 -5.13 -3.02
C ILE A 43 10.04 -5.29 -2.68
N LEU A 44 9.20 -5.45 -3.71
CA LEU A 44 7.76 -5.59 -3.50
C LEU A 44 7.37 -7.01 -3.06
N HIS A 45 8.16 -8.02 -3.41
CA HIS A 45 7.83 -9.42 -3.10
C HIS A 45 7.41 -9.61 -1.64
N ARG A 46 8.17 -8.99 -0.73
CA ARG A 46 7.88 -8.98 0.71
C ARG A 46 8.24 -7.62 1.30
N MET A 47 7.24 -6.84 1.63
CA MET A 47 7.40 -5.55 2.28
C MET A 47 7.17 -5.67 3.78
N GLU A 48 8.08 -5.10 4.57
CA GLU A 48 7.97 -5.05 6.03
C GLU A 48 7.76 -3.60 6.50
N PHE A 49 6.77 -3.40 7.33
CA PHE A 49 6.41 -2.08 7.85
C PHE A 49 6.39 -2.09 9.37
N SER A 50 6.77 -0.97 9.96
CA SER A 50 6.56 -0.68 11.37
C SER A 50 5.37 0.28 11.54
N PRO A 51 4.16 -0.21 11.85
CA PRO A 51 2.98 0.65 12.06
C PRO A 51 3.23 1.67 13.16
N SER A 52 3.92 1.27 14.24
CA SER A 52 4.33 2.16 15.33
C SER A 52 5.14 3.35 14.81
N ALA A 53 6.17 3.10 14.00
CA ALA A 53 7.01 4.16 13.44
C ALA A 53 6.21 5.09 12.52
N LEU A 54 5.36 4.53 11.64
CA LEU A 54 4.51 5.31 10.73
C LEU A 54 3.53 6.20 11.50
N VAL A 55 2.82 5.65 12.48
CA VAL A 55 1.85 6.43 13.27
C VAL A 55 2.57 7.54 14.04
N MET A 56 3.69 7.24 14.72
CA MET A 56 4.45 8.25 15.48
C MET A 56 5.04 9.34 14.58
N MET A 57 5.57 8.98 13.43
CA MET A 57 6.14 9.93 12.48
C MET A 57 5.07 10.91 12.00
N HIS A 58 3.95 10.40 11.50
CA HIS A 58 2.88 11.23 10.96
C HIS A 58 2.13 12.03 12.02
N ALA A 59 1.96 11.48 13.25
CA ALA A 59 1.39 12.21 14.36
C ALA A 59 2.26 13.42 14.77
N ARG A 60 3.59 13.27 14.80
CA ARG A 60 4.53 14.37 15.13
C ARG A 60 4.56 15.46 14.06
N MET A 61 4.45 15.07 12.80
CA MET A 61 4.46 16.01 11.68
C MET A 61 3.10 16.63 11.37
N GLY A 62 2.02 16.12 11.95
CA GLY A 62 0.66 16.52 11.59
C GLY A 62 0.30 16.17 10.14
N THR A 63 0.85 15.07 9.61
CA THR A 63 0.70 14.63 8.23
C THR A 63 0.08 13.24 8.13
N ARG A 64 -0.04 12.73 6.92
CA ARG A 64 -0.37 11.34 6.60
C ARG A 64 0.56 10.84 5.50
N PRO A 65 0.73 9.52 5.32
CA PRO A 65 1.45 8.98 4.17
C PRO A 65 0.84 9.48 2.87
N GLN A 66 1.69 9.93 1.96
CA GLN A 66 1.27 10.44 0.66
C GLN A 66 1.13 9.24 -0.30
N TRP A 67 -0.10 8.81 -0.54
CA TRP A 67 -0.40 7.74 -1.48
C TRP A 67 -0.62 8.22 -2.92
N ASP A 68 -0.97 9.51 -3.08
CA ASP A 68 -1.18 10.15 -4.38
C ASP A 68 0.12 10.84 -4.80
N LEU A 69 0.80 10.25 -5.76
CA LEU A 69 2.03 10.77 -6.36
C LEU A 69 1.78 11.69 -7.56
N GLY A 70 0.53 12.10 -7.76
CA GLY A 70 0.10 12.96 -8.86
C GLY A 70 -0.46 12.17 -10.05
N GLN A 71 -0.49 12.82 -11.22
CA GLN A 71 -1.06 12.22 -12.41
C GLN A 71 -0.20 11.06 -12.93
N VAL A 72 -0.73 9.85 -12.84
CA VAL A 72 -0.10 8.66 -13.41
C VAL A 72 -0.28 8.64 -14.92
N LYS A 73 0.81 8.44 -15.64
CA LYS A 73 0.84 8.36 -17.10
C LYS A 73 1.49 7.06 -17.53
N LEU A 74 1.09 6.57 -18.70
CA LEU A 74 1.80 5.49 -19.40
C LEU A 74 2.78 6.11 -20.37
N SER A 75 4.06 5.78 -20.22
CA SER A 75 5.13 6.19 -21.11
C SER A 75 5.80 4.99 -21.73
N ARG A 76 6.46 5.19 -22.87
CA ARG A 76 7.27 4.13 -23.51
C ARG A 76 8.58 4.00 -22.76
N VAL A 77 9.01 2.78 -22.51
CA VAL A 77 10.34 2.52 -21.95
C VAL A 77 11.40 3.08 -22.89
N ILE A 78 12.27 3.94 -22.40
CA ILE A 78 13.36 4.55 -23.16
C ILE A 78 14.66 3.82 -22.86
N GLY A 79 15.30 3.31 -23.90
CA GLY A 79 16.59 2.64 -23.79
C GLY A 79 17.74 3.60 -23.54
N LYS A 80 18.92 3.04 -23.25
CA LYS A 80 20.16 3.81 -22.99
C LYS A 80 20.57 4.74 -24.12
N ASN A 81 20.08 4.49 -25.33
CA ASN A 81 20.34 5.30 -26.53
C ASN A 81 19.34 6.44 -26.74
N GLY A 82 18.45 6.70 -25.74
CA GLY A 82 17.41 7.73 -25.81
C GLY A 82 16.24 7.39 -26.75
N LYS A 83 16.15 6.17 -27.26
CA LYS A 83 15.07 5.72 -28.14
C LYS A 83 14.15 4.74 -27.42
N PRO A 84 12.86 4.65 -27.80
CA PRO A 84 11.97 3.65 -27.27
C PRO A 84 12.52 2.24 -27.46
N VAL A 85 12.40 1.42 -26.40
CA VAL A 85 12.70 -0.01 -26.47
C VAL A 85 11.63 -0.67 -27.33
N VAL A 86 12.04 -1.60 -28.21
CA VAL A 86 11.14 -2.41 -29.01
C VAL A 86 11.46 -3.87 -28.76
N ASN A 87 10.48 -4.62 -28.31
CA ASN A 87 10.57 -6.07 -28.16
C ASN A 87 10.09 -6.77 -29.47
N GLY A 88 10.62 -7.96 -29.75
CA GLY A 88 10.25 -8.72 -30.93
C GLY A 88 11.01 -8.30 -32.22
N ILE A 89 12.25 -7.83 -32.10
CA ILE A 89 13.12 -7.56 -33.27
C ILE A 89 13.73 -8.85 -33.74
N THR A 90 13.64 -9.14 -35.07
CA THR A 90 14.30 -10.29 -35.69
C THR A 90 15.79 -10.02 -35.97
N PRO A 91 16.63 -11.07 -36.12
CA PRO A 91 17.98 -10.91 -36.61
C PRO A 91 17.98 -10.13 -37.94
N GLY A 92 18.78 -9.05 -38.03
CA GLY A 92 18.81 -8.15 -39.18
C GLY A 92 18.02 -6.85 -38.98
N HIS A 93 17.65 -6.52 -37.74
CA HIS A 93 16.98 -5.26 -37.34
C HIS A 93 15.61 -4.98 -37.98
N ARG A 94 14.91 -6.05 -38.37
CA ARG A 94 13.51 -5.93 -38.84
C ARG A 94 12.55 -6.18 -37.70
N TYR A 95 11.50 -5.39 -37.65
CA TYR A 95 10.40 -5.64 -36.71
C TYR A 95 9.67 -6.92 -37.13
N ALA A 96 9.55 -7.87 -36.22
CA ALA A 96 8.72 -9.04 -36.44
C ALA A 96 7.24 -8.67 -36.31
N GLU A 97 6.36 -9.45 -36.90
CA GLU A 97 4.93 -9.37 -36.59
C GLU A 97 4.72 -9.57 -35.09
N GLY A 98 3.93 -8.69 -34.44
CA GLY A 98 3.77 -8.67 -32.99
C GLY A 98 4.85 -7.92 -32.21
N SER A 99 5.80 -7.21 -32.88
CA SER A 99 6.73 -6.31 -32.19
C SER A 99 5.96 -5.20 -31.46
N TYR A 100 6.36 -4.90 -30.21
CA TYR A 100 5.71 -3.88 -29.39
C TYR A 100 6.73 -3.04 -28.60
N CYS A 101 6.32 -1.84 -28.24
CA CYS A 101 7.05 -1.00 -27.30
C CYS A 101 6.49 -1.22 -25.90
N PRO A 102 7.28 -1.74 -24.94
CA PRO A 102 6.80 -1.86 -23.57
C PRO A 102 6.45 -0.49 -22.99
N LEU A 103 5.41 -0.46 -22.17
CA LEU A 103 4.95 0.72 -21.45
C LEU A 103 5.34 0.60 -19.98
N GLU A 104 5.65 1.73 -19.38
CA GLU A 104 5.91 1.86 -17.95
C GLU A 104 5.05 2.99 -17.37
N LEU A 105 4.79 2.91 -16.08
CA LEU A 105 4.11 3.96 -15.34
C LEU A 105 5.09 5.09 -15.01
N ASP A 106 4.61 6.32 -15.08
CA ASP A 106 5.26 7.53 -14.58
C ASP A 106 4.28 8.24 -13.63
N PRO A 107 4.54 8.28 -12.31
CA PRO A 107 5.70 7.70 -11.57
C PRO A 107 5.81 6.16 -11.70
N PRO A 108 7.01 5.60 -11.43
CA PRO A 108 7.24 4.15 -11.51
C PRO A 108 6.27 3.34 -10.65
N GLY A 109 5.80 2.19 -11.17
CA GLY A 109 4.85 1.33 -10.48
C GLY A 109 5.29 0.90 -9.08
N ARG A 110 6.60 0.72 -8.86
CA ARG A 110 7.19 0.46 -7.53
C ARG A 110 6.92 1.59 -6.56
N GLU A 111 7.14 2.83 -6.96
CA GLU A 111 6.95 4.01 -6.09
C GLU A 111 5.48 4.16 -5.71
N ILE A 112 4.58 3.96 -6.67
CA ILE A 112 3.14 3.95 -6.43
C ILE A 112 2.78 2.85 -5.44
N ALA A 113 3.29 1.64 -5.64
CA ALA A 113 3.03 0.49 -4.78
C ALA A 113 3.50 0.75 -3.34
N CYS A 114 4.74 1.21 -3.15
CA CYS A 114 5.29 1.51 -1.84
C CYS A 114 4.48 2.60 -1.12
N ALA A 115 4.19 3.72 -1.79
CA ALA A 115 3.45 4.83 -1.22
C ALA A 115 2.03 4.43 -0.77
N ARG A 116 1.34 3.63 -1.58
CA ARG A 116 0.00 3.12 -1.25
C ARG A 116 0.04 2.07 -0.14
N ALA A 117 1.05 1.19 -0.13
CA ALA A 117 1.24 0.21 0.92
C ALA A 117 1.48 0.87 2.29
N GLU A 118 2.35 1.88 2.37
CA GLU A 118 2.56 2.66 3.59
C GLU A 118 1.26 3.30 4.09
N TYR A 119 0.47 3.87 3.19
CA TYR A 119 -0.82 4.46 3.55
C TYR A 119 -1.79 3.43 4.13
N VAL A 120 -1.90 2.25 3.50
CA VAL A 120 -2.79 1.18 3.96
C VAL A 120 -2.40 0.71 5.36
N VAL A 121 -1.11 0.47 5.60
CA VAL A 121 -0.60 0.05 6.91
C VAL A 121 -0.86 1.11 7.97
N TRP A 122 -0.55 2.38 7.68
CA TRP A 122 -0.80 3.49 8.59
C TRP A 122 -2.28 3.63 8.93
N ARG A 123 -3.15 3.58 7.92
CA ARG A 123 -4.60 3.71 8.09
C ARG A 123 -5.19 2.55 8.90
N ALA A 124 -4.72 1.31 8.64
CA ALA A 124 -5.13 0.13 9.39
C ALA A 124 -4.68 0.19 10.86
N ALA A 125 -3.46 0.65 11.11
CA ALA A 125 -2.96 0.87 12.47
C ALA A 125 -3.80 1.87 13.26
N LEU A 126 -4.23 2.96 12.62
CA LEU A 126 -5.13 3.92 13.26
C LEU A 126 -6.50 3.33 13.58
N ALA A 127 -7.05 2.50 12.69
CA ALA A 127 -8.32 1.82 12.92
C ALA A 127 -8.21 0.84 14.09
N GLN A 128 -7.14 0.05 14.14
CA GLN A 128 -6.86 -0.87 15.24
C GLN A 128 -6.73 -0.13 16.57
N LEU A 129 -5.98 0.97 16.61
CA LEU A 129 -5.84 1.78 17.82
C LEU A 129 -7.19 2.34 18.28
N ALA A 130 -8.04 2.80 17.35
CA ALA A 130 -9.37 3.30 17.69
C ALA A 130 -10.29 2.22 18.27
N ASP A 131 -10.12 0.97 17.85
CA ASP A 131 -10.89 -0.16 18.39
C ASP A 131 -10.34 -0.65 19.75
N GLU A 132 -9.02 -0.60 19.95
CA GLU A 132 -8.37 -1.11 21.16
C GLU A 132 -8.35 -0.12 22.32
N ILE A 133 -8.37 1.18 22.03
CA ILE A 133 -8.28 2.23 23.04
C ILE A 133 -9.70 2.70 23.40
N TRP A 134 -10.31 2.11 24.42
CA TRP A 134 -11.69 2.42 24.84
C TRP A 134 -11.78 3.05 26.22
N ASN A 135 -10.68 3.08 27.00
CA ASN A 135 -10.65 3.49 28.40
C ASN A 135 -9.90 4.80 28.65
N LEU A 136 -10.04 5.76 27.75
CA LEU A 136 -9.53 7.11 27.94
C LEU A 136 -10.45 7.89 28.88
N GLU A 137 -9.86 8.77 29.72
CA GLU A 137 -10.59 9.58 30.71
C GLU A 137 -11.17 10.84 30.08
N SER A 138 -10.44 11.49 29.18
CA SER A 138 -10.77 12.81 28.65
C SER A 138 -11.07 12.85 27.16
N PHE A 139 -10.75 11.78 26.43
CA PHE A 139 -10.91 11.71 24.98
C PHE A 139 -11.67 10.45 24.57
N ALA A 140 -12.39 10.52 23.45
CA ALA A 140 -13.00 9.37 22.80
C ALA A 140 -12.28 9.10 21.50
N PRO A 141 -11.69 7.90 21.29
CA PRO A 141 -11.10 7.53 20.04
C PRO A 141 -12.17 7.48 18.94
N GLN A 142 -11.79 7.90 17.75
CA GLN A 142 -12.67 7.87 16.58
C GLN A 142 -12.00 7.08 15.47
N GLN A 143 -12.82 6.36 14.70
CA GLN A 143 -12.36 5.68 13.51
C GLN A 143 -11.78 6.68 12.50
N PRO A 144 -10.70 6.32 11.80
CA PRO A 144 -10.13 7.19 10.79
C PRO A 144 -11.16 7.54 9.71
N ALA A 145 -11.41 8.83 9.49
CA ALA A 145 -12.32 9.30 8.45
C ALA A 145 -11.79 9.07 7.02
N ALA A 146 -10.48 8.87 6.88
CA ALA A 146 -9.84 8.59 5.59
C ALA A 146 -10.27 7.23 5.04
N ALA A 147 -10.56 7.15 3.73
CA ALA A 147 -10.91 5.91 3.05
C ALA A 147 -9.78 4.87 3.17
N ALA A 148 -10.12 3.58 3.21
CA ALA A 148 -9.13 2.51 3.33
C ALA A 148 -8.27 2.37 2.05
N LEU A 149 -8.90 2.49 0.89
CA LEU A 149 -8.27 2.41 -0.43
C LEU A 149 -8.74 3.59 -1.29
N PRO A 150 -8.21 4.81 -1.07
CA PRO A 150 -8.74 6.03 -1.70
C PRO A 150 -8.53 6.10 -3.22
N TRP A 151 -7.73 5.21 -3.79
CA TRP A 151 -7.48 5.09 -5.23
C TRP A 151 -8.43 4.11 -5.94
N THR A 152 -9.33 3.48 -5.21
CA THR A 152 -10.38 2.64 -5.80
C THR A 152 -11.70 3.42 -5.84
N HIS A 153 -12.52 3.18 -6.86
CA HIS A 153 -13.86 3.79 -6.93
C HIS A 153 -14.83 3.16 -5.94
N ASP A 154 -14.50 1.98 -5.43
CA ASP A 154 -15.27 1.28 -4.42
C ASP A 154 -14.76 1.63 -3.02
N THR A 155 -15.33 2.67 -2.44
CA THR A 155 -14.99 3.14 -1.09
C THR A 155 -15.41 2.15 0.02
N GLU A 156 -16.25 1.17 -0.30
CA GLU A 156 -16.69 0.14 0.65
C GLU A 156 -15.76 -1.08 0.64
N ARG A 157 -14.86 -1.19 -0.33
CA ARG A 157 -13.96 -2.32 -0.43
C ARG A 157 -12.95 -2.31 0.70
N LYS A 158 -13.05 -3.30 1.58
CA LYS A 158 -12.05 -3.52 2.63
C LYS A 158 -10.76 -4.08 2.02
N PRO A 159 -9.57 -3.62 2.46
CA PRO A 159 -8.30 -4.19 2.01
C PRO A 159 -8.28 -5.70 2.22
N ARG A 160 -7.79 -6.44 1.23
CA ARG A 160 -7.60 -7.90 1.32
C ARG A 160 -6.30 -8.28 2.04
N ILE A 161 -5.59 -7.30 2.53
CA ILE A 161 -4.28 -7.46 3.15
C ILE A 161 -4.47 -8.12 4.51
N LEU A 162 -3.92 -9.33 4.65
CA LEU A 162 -3.87 -10.06 5.91
C LEU A 162 -2.72 -9.49 6.75
N TYR A 163 -3.04 -8.94 7.90
CA TYR A 163 -2.05 -8.55 8.91
C TYR A 163 -1.90 -9.70 9.90
N GLU A 164 -0.80 -10.42 9.88
CA GLU A 164 -0.41 -11.24 11.02
C GLU A 164 0.16 -10.32 12.09
N ILE A 165 -0.68 -9.94 13.03
CA ILE A 165 -0.24 -9.29 14.26
C ILE A 165 -0.02 -10.39 15.27
N SER A 166 1.25 -10.76 15.49
CA SER A 166 1.59 -11.79 16.43
C SER A 166 1.60 -11.26 17.87
N ARG A 167 0.41 -11.23 18.41
CA ARG A 167 0.16 -11.52 19.82
C ARG A 167 -0.99 -12.50 19.88
N THR A 168 -0.68 -13.82 19.88
CA THR A 168 -1.71 -14.85 19.83
C THR A 168 -2.58 -14.68 18.56
N GLN A 169 -2.19 -15.34 17.50
CA GLN A 169 -2.95 -15.60 16.28
C GLN A 169 -4.37 -15.02 16.26
N ILE A 170 -4.51 -13.74 15.95
CA ILE A 170 -5.78 -13.20 15.50
C ILE A 170 -5.66 -13.19 13.98
N SER A 171 -5.98 -14.32 13.38
CA SER A 171 -6.20 -14.41 11.93
C SER A 171 -7.46 -13.62 11.61
N LEU A 172 -7.30 -12.42 11.11
CA LEU A 172 -8.40 -11.69 10.48
C LEU A 172 -8.63 -12.30 9.11
N THR A 173 -9.38 -13.40 9.07
CA THR A 173 -9.88 -13.98 7.84
C THR A 173 -10.95 -13.05 7.29
N ILE A 174 -10.60 -12.23 6.32
CA ILE A 174 -11.58 -11.44 5.58
C ILE A 174 -12.24 -12.39 4.59
N SER A 175 -13.44 -12.86 4.95
CA SER A 175 -14.28 -13.70 4.11
C SER A 175 -14.73 -12.91 2.89
N THR A 176 -14.20 -13.25 1.71
CA THR A 176 -14.76 -12.78 0.45
C THR A 176 -16.09 -13.45 0.23
N ARG A 177 -17.20 -12.76 0.45
CA ARG A 177 -18.49 -13.15 -0.15
C ARG A 177 -18.43 -12.83 -1.64
N THR A 178 -18.20 -13.87 -2.42
CA THR A 178 -18.54 -13.86 -3.85
C THR A 178 -20.06 -13.73 -3.94
N ALA A 179 -20.54 -12.61 -4.42
CA ALA A 179 -21.92 -12.49 -4.86
C ALA A 179 -22.00 -13.07 -6.27
N CYS A 180 -22.87 -14.07 -6.45
CA CYS A 180 -23.34 -14.52 -7.76
C CYS A 180 -24.12 -13.41 -8.47
#